data_8db2cdff5a93c4fc9567a45b57803fb4
#
_entry.id   8db2cdff5a93c4fc9567a45b57803fb4
#
_cell.length_a   1.000
_cell.length_b   1.000
_cell.length_c   1.000
_cell.angle_alpha   90.00
_cell.angle_beta   90.00
_cell.angle_gamma   90.00
#
_symmetry.space_group_name_H-M   'P 1'
#
loop_
_entity.id
_entity.type
_entity.pdbx_description
1 polymer ?
#
loop_
_entity_poly.entity_id
_entity_poly.type
_entity_poly.pdbx_seq_one_letter_code
_entity_poly.pdbx_strand_id
1 'polypeptide(L)'
;MPAHRSQVKWFDGKKGYGFILNPNGGEDIFVHYSAINSDRKYKMLDQGAPVEFDMISTSKGLQAQNVKQLTPLKDDAMRASPPSR
;
A
#
# COMPACT_ATOMS: atom_id res chain seq x y z
N MET A 1 15.64 -0.63 2.08
CA MET A 1 14.66 -0.68 3.17
C MET A 1 13.66 0.44 3.03
N PRO A 2 12.38 0.18 3.31
CA PRO A 2 11.41 1.26 3.26
C PRO A 2 11.74 2.32 4.31
N ALA A 3 11.65 3.56 3.90
CA ALA A 3 12.03 4.67 4.76
C ALA A 3 10.84 5.35 5.44
N HIS A 4 9.64 5.03 5.01
CA HIS A 4 8.45 5.71 5.49
C HIS A 4 7.35 4.73 5.87
N ARG A 5 6.51 5.15 6.80
CA ARG A 5 5.31 4.40 7.17
C ARG A 5 4.13 5.34 7.17
N SER A 6 3.00 4.85 6.70
CA SER A 6 1.77 5.61 6.72
C SER A 6 0.60 4.64 6.54
N GLN A 7 -0.51 5.15 6.04
CA GLN A 7 -1.71 4.36 5.82
C GLN A 7 -2.22 4.59 4.42
N VAL A 8 -2.86 3.56 3.87
CA VAL A 8 -3.47 3.66 2.55
C VAL A 8 -4.71 4.55 2.64
N LYS A 9 -4.74 5.60 1.84
CA LYS A 9 -5.92 6.45 1.76
C LYS A 9 -7.04 5.71 1.03
N TRP A 10 -6.73 5.17 -0.14
CA TRP A 10 -7.61 4.27 -0.88
C TRP A 10 -6.79 3.59 -1.96
N PHE A 11 -7.28 2.47 -2.44
CA PHE A 11 -6.64 1.74 -3.52
C PHE A 11 -7.71 1.04 -4.35
N ASP A 12 -7.65 1.19 -5.67
CA ASP A 12 -8.60 0.56 -6.58
C ASP A 12 -7.90 -0.61 -7.26
N GLY A 13 -8.24 -1.82 -6.82
CA GLY A 13 -7.61 -3.03 -7.35
C GLY A 13 -7.92 -3.29 -8.82
N LYS A 14 -9.02 -2.77 -9.31
CA LYS A 14 -9.36 -2.95 -10.73
C LYS A 14 -8.52 -2.04 -11.61
N LYS A 15 -8.28 -0.83 -11.16
CA LYS A 15 -7.47 0.12 -11.93
C LYS A 15 -5.99 -0.04 -11.64
N GLY A 16 -5.65 -0.66 -10.51
CA GLY A 16 -4.27 -0.94 -10.19
C GLY A 16 -3.50 0.23 -9.60
N TYR A 17 -4.18 1.19 -8.98
CA TYR A 17 -3.48 2.30 -8.33
C TYR A 17 -4.31 2.87 -7.19
N GLY A 18 -3.66 3.69 -6.40
CA GLY A 18 -4.31 4.37 -5.30
C GLY A 18 -3.40 5.43 -4.72
N PHE A 19 -3.68 5.82 -3.49
CA PHE A 19 -2.92 6.85 -2.81
C PHE A 19 -2.66 6.45 -1.36
N ILE A 20 -1.51 6.87 -0.87
CA ILE A 20 -1.09 6.70 0.52
C ILE A 20 -1.06 8.07 1.15
N LEU A 21 -1.48 8.17 2.41
CA LEU A 21 -1.41 9.42 3.15
C LEU A 21 0.04 9.83 3.32
N ASN A 22 0.34 11.11 3.11
CA ASN A 22 1.69 11.60 3.27
C ASN A 22 1.98 11.73 4.78
N PRO A 23 2.97 11.00 5.30
CA PRO A 23 3.25 11.06 6.74
C PRO A 23 3.73 12.44 7.21
N ASN A 24 4.20 13.26 6.29
CA ASN A 24 4.63 14.62 6.62
C ASN A 24 3.55 15.66 6.36
N GLY A 25 2.37 15.20 5.96
CA GLY A 25 1.32 16.13 5.53
C GLY A 25 1.56 16.56 4.09
N GLY A 26 0.63 17.29 3.53
CA GLY A 26 0.76 17.75 2.16
C GLY A 26 0.08 16.82 1.18
N GLU A 27 0.62 16.74 -0.03
CA GLU A 27 -0.05 15.98 -1.08
C GLU A 27 0.03 14.47 -0.84
N ASP A 28 -1.00 13.77 -1.27
CA ASP A 28 -1.04 12.32 -1.17
C ASP A 28 0.02 11.70 -2.07
N ILE A 29 0.45 10.49 -1.69
CA ILE A 29 1.51 9.80 -2.41
C ILE A 29 0.88 8.76 -3.33
N PHE A 30 1.14 8.87 -4.63
CA PHE A 30 0.61 7.94 -5.62
C PHE A 30 1.26 6.57 -5.48
N VAL A 31 0.47 5.52 -5.57
CA VAL A 31 0.99 4.15 -5.57
C VAL A 31 0.36 3.36 -6.70
N HIS A 32 1.20 2.68 -7.48
CA HIS A 32 0.76 1.82 -8.56
C HIS A 32 1.00 0.37 -8.14
N TYR A 33 0.18 -0.57 -8.64
CA TYR A 33 0.31 -1.96 -8.23
C TYR A 33 1.71 -2.51 -8.46
N SER A 34 2.38 -2.03 -9.49
CA SER A 34 3.74 -2.50 -9.79
C SER A 34 4.74 -2.11 -8.71
N ALA A 35 4.39 -1.14 -7.87
CA ALA A 35 5.25 -0.71 -6.78
C ALA A 35 4.99 -1.48 -5.49
N ILE A 36 4.00 -2.35 -5.47
CA ILE A 36 3.66 -3.13 -4.28
C ILE A 36 4.58 -4.34 -4.22
N ASN A 37 5.33 -4.44 -3.14
CA ASN A 37 6.25 -5.55 -2.92
C ASN A 37 5.52 -6.64 -2.17
N SER A 38 5.02 -7.64 -2.87
CA SER A 38 4.21 -8.69 -2.29
C SER A 38 4.45 -10.00 -3.02
N ASP A 39 4.41 -11.10 -2.29
CA ASP A 39 4.49 -12.43 -2.87
C ASP A 39 3.16 -12.88 -3.45
N ARG A 40 2.16 -12.05 -3.30
CA ARG A 40 0.82 -12.40 -3.71
C ARG A 40 0.64 -12.35 -5.21
N LYS A 41 -0.27 -13.18 -5.70
CA LYS A 41 -0.65 -13.15 -7.09
C LYS A 41 -1.28 -11.81 -7.44
N TYR A 42 -2.09 -11.28 -6.54
CA TYR A 42 -2.72 -9.98 -6.72
C TYR A 42 -2.01 -8.96 -5.86
N LYS A 43 -1.68 -7.85 -6.48
CA LYS A 43 -1.02 -6.77 -5.78
C LYS A 43 -2.07 -5.74 -5.40
N MET A 44 -2.47 -5.76 -4.14
CA MET A 44 -3.52 -4.89 -3.63
C MET A 44 -3.14 -4.30 -2.28
N LEU A 45 -3.79 -3.21 -1.95
CA LEU A 45 -3.67 -2.60 -0.63
C LEU A 45 -5.08 -2.37 -0.09
N ASP A 46 -5.26 -2.57 1.22
CA ASP A 46 -6.53 -2.29 1.86
C ASP A 46 -6.60 -0.83 2.30
N GLN A 47 -7.77 -0.24 2.18
CA GLN A 47 -7.98 1.12 2.63
C GLN A 47 -7.74 1.22 4.13
N GLY A 48 -6.95 2.18 4.54
CA GLY A 48 -6.64 2.41 5.94
C GLY A 48 -5.57 1.52 6.51
N ALA A 49 -5.05 0.57 5.74
CA ALA A 49 -4.04 -0.34 6.24
C ALA A 49 -2.69 0.33 6.37
N PRO A 50 -1.90 -0.06 7.39
CA PRO A 50 -0.55 0.48 7.54
C PRO A 50 0.37 -0.09 6.46
N VAL A 51 1.21 0.76 5.92
CA VAL A 51 2.17 0.37 4.88
C VAL A 51 3.53 0.97 5.15
N GLU A 52 4.56 0.28 4.68
CA GLU A 52 5.91 0.80 4.59
C GLU A 52 6.24 0.99 3.13
N PHE A 53 7.01 2.02 2.83
CA PHE A 53 7.33 2.32 1.44
C PHE A 53 8.49 3.28 1.34
N ASP A 54 9.08 3.35 0.14
CA ASP A 54 10.03 4.38 -0.21
C ASP A 54 9.28 5.46 -0.98
N MET A 55 9.62 6.70 -0.73
CA MET A 55 8.95 7.83 -1.38
C MET A 55 9.91 8.47 -2.36
N ILE A 56 9.45 8.65 -3.59
CA ILE A 56 10.24 9.33 -4.61
C ILE A 56 9.46 10.52 -5.13
N SER A 57 10.21 11.53 -5.56
CA SER A 57 9.62 12.71 -6.16
C SER A 57 9.76 12.62 -7.66
N THR A 58 8.66 12.80 -8.36
CA THR A 58 8.65 12.74 -9.82
C THR A 58 8.07 14.03 -10.38
N SER A 59 8.16 14.19 -11.69
CA SER A 59 7.57 15.35 -12.34
C SER A 59 6.06 15.43 -12.16
N LYS A 60 5.43 14.30 -11.84
CA LYS A 60 3.98 14.25 -11.62
C LYS A 60 3.59 14.33 -10.14
N GLY A 61 4.57 14.39 -9.25
CA GLY A 61 4.33 14.44 -7.82
C GLY A 61 5.01 13.30 -7.09
N LEU A 62 4.58 13.06 -5.86
CA LEU A 62 5.19 12.05 -5.02
C LEU A 62 4.65 10.66 -5.37
N GLN A 63 5.54 9.69 -5.42
CA GLN A 63 5.17 8.29 -5.69
C GLN A 63 5.80 7.38 -4.66
N ALA A 64 5.10 6.29 -4.36
CA ALA A 64 5.61 5.26 -3.45
C ALA A 64 6.21 4.11 -4.24
N GLN A 65 7.28 3.52 -3.69
CA GLN A 65 7.90 2.33 -4.25
C GLN A 65 8.19 1.35 -3.12
N ASN A 66 8.38 0.09 -3.47
CA ASN A 66 8.64 -0.97 -2.49
C ASN A 66 7.59 -0.97 -1.39
N VAL A 67 6.34 -0.81 -1.77
CA VAL A 67 5.24 -0.69 -0.83
C VAL A 67 4.90 -2.05 -0.26
N LYS A 68 4.81 -2.13 1.05
CA LYS A 68 4.47 -3.37 1.73
C LYS A 68 3.42 -3.08 2.78
N GLN A 69 2.29 -3.77 2.68
CA GLN A 69 1.26 -3.67 3.69
C GLN A 69 1.68 -4.45 4.92
N LEU A 70 1.60 -3.83 6.08
CA LEU A 70 2.11 -4.42 7.32
C LEU A 70 1.13 -5.38 7.96
N THR A 71 -0.13 -5.38 7.49
CA THR A 71 -1.14 -6.31 7.97
C THR A 71 -1.61 -7.19 6.82
N PRO A 72 -2.18 -8.37 7.11
CA PRO A 72 -2.71 -9.21 6.03
C PRO A 72 -3.83 -8.49 5.29
N LEU A 73 -3.95 -8.77 4.00
CA LEU A 73 -5.08 -8.27 3.23
C LEU A 73 -6.36 -8.86 3.79
N LYS A 74 -7.45 -8.12 3.71
CA LYS A 74 -8.73 -8.58 4.23
C LYS A 74 -9.13 -9.93 3.63
N ASP A 75 -8.96 -10.09 2.33
CA ASP A 75 -9.29 -11.35 1.70
C ASP A 75 -8.47 -12.48 2.27
N ASP A 76 -7.19 -12.24 2.52
CA ASP A 76 -6.33 -13.26 3.08
C ASP A 76 -6.73 -13.60 4.50
N ALA A 77 -7.05 -12.59 5.28
CA ALA A 77 -7.46 -12.80 6.66
C ALA A 77 -8.74 -13.62 6.73
N MET A 78 -9.68 -13.34 5.84
CA MET A 78 -10.92 -14.08 5.79
C MET A 78 -10.70 -15.50 5.33
N ARG A 79 -9.80 -15.67 4.39
CA ARG A 79 -9.57 -16.96 3.80
C ARG A 79 -8.71 -17.85 4.67
N ALA A 80 -7.72 -17.24 5.24
CA ALA A 80 -6.78 -17.96 6.06
C ALA A 80 -7.26 -18.08 7.46
N SER A 81 -8.36 -17.67 7.74
CA SER A 81 -8.84 -17.67 9.02
C SER A 81 -8.42 -18.77 9.80
N PRO A 82 -7.77 -18.81 10.54
CA PRO A 82 -7.64 -19.77 11.41
C PRO A 82 -8.02 -19.32 12.55
N PRO A 83 -8.27 -19.69 12.82
CA PRO A 83 -8.67 -19.53 13.69
C PRO A 83 -8.13 -19.22 14.75
N SER A 84 -8.16 -19.05 15.01
CA SER A 84 -7.85 -18.81 15.80
C SER A 84 -7.38 -19.09 16.64
N ARG A 85 -7.23 -19.20 16.73
CA ARG A 85 -6.97 -19.39 17.36
C ARG A 85 -7.02 -19.54 17.97
#